data_a5d244dc15eaef7194a3402303d05c25
#
_entry.id   a5d244dc15eaef7194a3402303d05c25
#
_cell.length_a   1.000
_cell.length_b   1.000
_cell.length_c   1.000
_cell.angle_alpha   90.00
_cell.angle_beta   90.00
_cell.angle_gamma   90.00
#
_symmetry.space_group_name_H-M   'P 1'
#
loop_
_entity.id
_entity.type
_entity.pdbx_description
1 polymer ?
#
loop_
_entity_poly.entity_id
_entity_poly.type
_entity_poly.pdbx_seq_one_letter_code
_entity_poly.pdbx_strand_id
1 'polypeptide(L)'
;MGLAGNIGQSLAYQVAEYNYDYYVIELSSFQLDNMYKFHANIAVLMNITPDHLDRYDHQMQNYVDAKFRIIQNQTPDDAFIFWNDDPIIQRELHKYGIHGHYYPFAERKEEGTAAYVEQDKVYFTEPIAFNMEQEELALTGTHNLFNSMAAGISANLAGIRKECIREALGDFKGVEHRLEKVCRVRGVDYINDSKATNVNSVSYTHLRA
;
A
#
# COMPACT_ATOMS: atom_id res chain seq x y z
N MET A 1 0.47 3.15 -18.25
CA MET A 1 0.27 3.46 -16.81
C MET A 1 1.40 4.35 -16.33
N GLY A 2 1.09 5.44 -15.62
CA GLY A 2 2.05 6.38 -15.04
C GLY A 2 2.30 6.10 -13.56
N LEU A 3 3.54 6.30 -13.09
CA LEU A 3 3.93 6.26 -11.68
C LEU A 3 4.36 7.66 -11.25
N ALA A 4 3.68 8.24 -10.28
CA ALA A 4 3.86 9.63 -9.91
C ALA A 4 3.71 9.88 -8.40
N GLY A 5 3.95 11.10 -7.98
CA GLY A 5 3.72 11.58 -6.61
C GLY A 5 5.00 11.73 -5.81
N ASN A 6 5.03 11.19 -4.61
CA ASN A 6 6.19 11.23 -3.71
C ASN A 6 7.33 10.33 -4.23
N ILE A 7 7.01 9.32 -5.01
CA ILE A 7 7.94 8.47 -5.78
C ILE A 7 7.67 8.65 -7.27
N GLY A 8 8.69 8.47 -8.10
CA GLY A 8 8.60 8.60 -9.55
C GLY A 8 8.68 10.04 -10.03
N GLN A 9 8.04 10.33 -11.15
CA GLN A 9 7.99 11.67 -11.72
C GLN A 9 6.80 12.47 -11.17
N SER A 10 6.86 13.79 -11.29
CA SER A 10 5.74 14.61 -10.87
C SER A 10 4.47 14.27 -11.68
N LEU A 11 3.31 14.22 -11.02
CA LEU A 11 2.05 13.95 -11.71
C LEU A 11 1.78 15.01 -12.82
N ALA A 12 2.06 16.28 -12.52
CA ALA A 12 1.88 17.37 -13.48
C ALA A 12 2.68 17.15 -14.77
N TYR A 13 3.93 16.71 -14.63
CA TYR A 13 4.78 16.39 -15.79
C TYR A 13 4.19 15.21 -16.59
N GLN A 14 3.81 14.14 -15.90
CA GLN A 14 3.26 12.96 -16.57
C GLN A 14 1.95 13.25 -17.32
N VAL A 15 1.07 14.04 -16.73
CA VAL A 15 -0.22 14.41 -17.38
C VAL A 15 0.02 15.35 -18.56
N ALA A 16 1.06 16.20 -18.52
CA ALA A 16 1.40 17.10 -19.61
C ALA A 16 2.04 16.38 -20.82
N GLU A 17 2.88 15.38 -20.56
CA GLU A 17 3.68 14.70 -21.58
C GLU A 17 3.07 13.38 -22.06
N TYR A 18 2.27 12.73 -21.25
CA TYR A 18 1.73 11.39 -21.52
C TYR A 18 0.22 11.33 -21.30
N ASN A 19 -0.45 10.48 -22.07
CA ASN A 19 -1.86 10.17 -21.90
C ASN A 19 -2.01 8.71 -21.48
N TYR A 20 -1.93 8.45 -20.18
CA TYR A 20 -2.11 7.12 -19.61
C TYR A 20 -3.55 6.90 -19.15
N ASP A 21 -4.07 5.68 -19.34
CA ASP A 21 -5.39 5.29 -18.82
C ASP A 21 -5.41 5.23 -17.29
N TYR A 22 -4.25 4.94 -16.67
CA TYR A 22 -4.10 4.81 -15.22
C TYR A 22 -2.86 5.54 -14.71
N TYR A 23 -2.99 6.17 -13.56
CA TYR A 23 -1.89 6.74 -12.79
C TYR A 23 -1.88 6.11 -11.39
N VAL A 24 -0.74 5.52 -11.01
CA VAL A 24 -0.46 5.10 -9.64
C VAL A 24 0.29 6.24 -8.96
N ILE A 25 -0.29 6.77 -7.88
CA ILE A 25 0.22 7.97 -7.22
C ILE A 25 0.50 7.63 -5.76
N GLU A 26 1.76 7.71 -5.35
CA GLU A 26 2.10 7.64 -3.94
C GLU A 26 1.99 9.03 -3.32
N LEU A 27 1.19 9.17 -2.27
CA LEU A 27 0.89 10.44 -1.64
C LEU A 27 1.34 10.45 -0.18
N SER A 28 2.13 11.45 0.19
CA SER A 28 2.42 11.75 1.59
C SER A 28 1.23 12.48 2.24
N SER A 29 1.14 12.44 3.57
CA SER A 29 0.15 13.22 4.32
C SER A 29 0.24 14.73 4.00
N PHE A 30 1.46 15.24 3.79
CA PHE A 30 1.70 16.66 3.44
C PHE A 30 1.13 17.06 2.08
N GLN A 31 1.14 16.15 1.11
CA GLN A 31 0.52 16.38 -0.19
C GLN A 31 -1.01 16.37 -0.06
N LEU A 32 -1.54 15.42 0.70
CA LEU A 32 -2.98 15.30 0.95
C LEU A 32 -3.57 16.54 1.65
N ASP A 33 -2.82 17.19 2.54
CA ASP A 33 -3.26 18.42 3.22
C ASP A 33 -3.69 19.53 2.28
N ASN A 34 -3.09 19.58 1.08
CA ASN A 34 -3.35 20.61 0.08
C ASN A 34 -4.19 20.12 -1.10
N MET A 35 -4.68 18.88 -1.06
CA MET A 35 -5.48 18.28 -2.14
C MET A 35 -6.97 18.34 -1.84
N TYR A 36 -7.62 19.47 -2.10
CA TYR A 36 -9.06 19.67 -1.82
C TYR A 36 -9.99 19.04 -2.83
N LYS A 37 -9.58 18.95 -4.09
CA LYS A 37 -10.39 18.42 -5.20
C LYS A 37 -9.89 17.09 -5.74
N PHE A 38 -8.84 16.54 -5.14
CA PHE A 38 -8.30 15.24 -5.53
C PHE A 38 -9.36 14.16 -5.32
N HIS A 39 -9.52 13.32 -6.32
CA HIS A 39 -10.44 12.18 -6.32
C HIS A 39 -9.64 10.92 -6.69
N ALA A 40 -9.65 9.94 -5.81
CA ALA A 40 -9.01 8.65 -6.04
C ALA A 40 -10.08 7.60 -6.38
N ASN A 41 -10.02 7.02 -7.58
CA ASN A 41 -10.91 5.90 -7.94
C ASN A 41 -10.60 4.65 -7.09
N ILE A 42 -9.32 4.43 -6.81
CA ILE A 42 -8.86 3.39 -5.89
C ILE A 42 -7.94 4.07 -4.88
N ALA A 43 -8.38 4.21 -3.65
CA ALA A 43 -7.57 4.69 -2.54
C ALA A 43 -6.99 3.52 -1.75
N VAL A 44 -5.71 3.61 -1.37
CA VAL A 44 -5.03 2.57 -0.57
C VAL A 44 -4.45 3.21 0.68
N LEU A 45 -4.83 2.71 1.86
CA LEU A 45 -4.28 3.11 3.14
C LEU A 45 -3.70 1.89 3.86
N MET A 46 -2.37 1.80 3.85
CA MET A 46 -1.67 0.61 4.34
C MET A 46 -1.68 0.48 5.86
N ASN A 47 -1.23 1.53 6.53
CA ASN A 47 -1.20 1.63 7.98
C ASN A 47 -1.07 3.08 8.45
N ILE A 48 -1.33 3.31 9.73
CA ILE A 48 -1.10 4.60 10.37
C ILE A 48 -0.26 4.39 11.63
N THR A 49 1.01 4.75 11.54
CA THR A 49 1.94 4.77 12.69
C THR A 49 2.42 6.19 12.91
N PRO A 50 2.71 6.60 14.17
CA PRO A 50 3.20 7.95 14.45
C PRO A 50 4.46 8.26 13.64
N ASP A 51 4.37 9.29 12.81
CA ASP A 51 5.49 9.83 12.04
C ASP A 51 5.26 11.32 11.78
N HIS A 52 6.33 12.09 11.64
CA HIS A 52 6.27 13.52 11.30
C HIS A 52 5.34 14.36 12.18
N LEU A 53 5.15 13.99 13.45
CA LEU A 53 4.20 14.66 14.36
C LEU A 53 4.58 16.13 14.67
N ASP A 54 5.84 16.49 14.53
CA ASP A 54 6.33 17.87 14.61
C ASP A 54 5.59 18.81 13.64
N ARG A 55 5.14 18.29 12.50
CA ARG A 55 4.39 19.03 11.47
C ARG A 55 2.88 19.07 11.75
N TYR A 56 2.40 18.26 12.65
CA TYR A 56 0.99 18.13 13.03
C TYR A 56 0.73 18.58 14.47
N ASP A 57 1.46 19.60 14.95
CA ASP A 57 1.35 20.16 16.31
C ASP A 57 1.52 19.08 17.41
N HIS A 58 2.30 18.04 17.13
CA HIS A 58 2.46 16.84 17.96
C HIS A 58 1.14 16.11 18.27
N GLN A 59 0.11 16.32 17.46
CA GLN A 59 -1.19 15.69 17.62
C GLN A 59 -1.39 14.60 16.57
N MET A 60 -1.46 13.36 17.05
CA MET A 60 -1.68 12.19 16.19
C MET A 60 -2.96 12.30 15.34
N GLN A 61 -4.01 12.94 15.90
CA GLN A 61 -5.27 13.08 15.18
C GLN A 61 -5.13 13.93 13.91
N ASN A 62 -4.36 15.01 13.95
CA ASN A 62 -4.13 15.85 12.77
C ASN A 62 -3.44 15.07 11.64
N TYR A 63 -2.49 14.21 12.00
CA TYR A 63 -1.83 13.33 11.04
C TYR A 63 -2.77 12.27 10.46
N VAL A 64 -3.63 11.69 11.28
CA VAL A 64 -4.67 10.75 10.86
C VAL A 64 -5.65 11.42 9.91
N ASP A 65 -6.15 12.60 10.28
CA ASP A 65 -7.08 13.38 9.46
C ASP A 65 -6.48 13.70 8.08
N ALA A 66 -5.19 14.06 8.04
CA ALA A 66 -4.47 14.29 6.80
C ALA A 66 -4.43 13.05 5.89
N LYS A 67 -4.14 11.87 6.46
CA LYS A 67 -4.11 10.61 5.68
C LYS A 67 -5.49 10.21 5.16
N PHE A 68 -6.55 10.37 5.96
CA PHE A 68 -7.91 10.05 5.55
C PHE A 68 -8.45 10.97 4.45
N ARG A 69 -7.81 12.11 4.17
CA ARG A 69 -8.16 12.94 3.00
C ARG A 69 -8.02 12.21 1.67
N ILE A 70 -7.33 11.09 1.63
CA ILE A 70 -7.22 10.27 0.41
C ILE A 70 -8.58 9.79 -0.12
N ILE A 71 -9.59 9.67 0.77
CA ILE A 71 -10.95 9.22 0.43
C ILE A 71 -11.97 10.37 0.39
N GLN A 72 -11.57 11.62 0.68
CA GLN A 72 -12.48 12.75 0.93
C GLN A 72 -13.48 13.05 -0.20
N ASN A 73 -13.16 12.71 -1.44
CA ASN A 73 -13.99 12.98 -2.60
C ASN A 73 -14.44 11.70 -3.32
N GLN A 74 -14.32 10.55 -2.68
CA GLN A 74 -14.80 9.29 -3.25
C GLN A 74 -16.32 9.26 -3.38
N THR A 75 -16.79 8.53 -4.36
CA THR A 75 -18.19 8.27 -4.69
C THR A 75 -18.50 6.78 -4.49
N PRO A 76 -19.76 6.33 -4.58
CA PRO A 76 -20.11 4.91 -4.49
C PRO A 76 -19.46 4.01 -5.56
N ASP A 77 -18.95 4.57 -6.65
CA ASP A 77 -18.28 3.81 -7.72
C ASP A 77 -16.78 3.58 -7.44
N ASP A 78 -16.24 4.18 -6.38
CA ASP A 78 -14.83 4.13 -6.04
C ASP A 78 -14.52 3.04 -5.00
N ALA A 79 -13.24 2.72 -4.85
CA ALA A 79 -12.76 1.67 -3.98
C ALA A 79 -11.83 2.21 -2.88
N PHE A 80 -12.02 1.72 -1.66
CA PHE A 80 -11.12 1.98 -0.54
C PHE A 80 -10.52 0.68 -0.02
N ILE A 81 -9.21 0.53 -0.20
CA ILE A 81 -8.41 -0.62 0.24
C ILE A 81 -7.67 -0.22 1.50
N PHE A 82 -7.75 -1.02 2.56
CA PHE A 82 -7.07 -0.72 3.81
C PHE A 82 -6.73 -1.98 4.60
N TRP A 83 -5.73 -1.86 5.48
CA TRP A 83 -5.38 -2.94 6.39
C TRP A 83 -6.38 -3.02 7.55
N ASN A 84 -7.10 -4.13 7.61
CA ASN A 84 -8.18 -4.35 8.57
C ASN A 84 -7.71 -4.46 10.02
N ASP A 85 -6.48 -4.96 10.24
CA ASP A 85 -5.93 -5.14 11.59
C ASP A 85 -5.28 -3.87 12.17
N ASP A 86 -5.26 -2.75 11.42
CA ASP A 86 -4.73 -1.48 11.94
C ASP A 86 -5.75 -0.83 12.90
N PRO A 87 -5.40 -0.68 14.22
CA PRO A 87 -6.35 -0.21 15.22
C PRO A 87 -6.75 1.27 15.02
N ILE A 88 -5.90 2.06 14.38
CA ILE A 88 -6.20 3.46 14.11
C ILE A 88 -7.17 3.56 12.94
N ILE A 89 -6.92 2.83 11.86
CA ILE A 89 -7.83 2.79 10.73
C ILE A 89 -9.20 2.32 11.18
N GLN A 90 -9.30 1.21 11.92
CA GLN A 90 -10.56 0.66 12.41
C GLN A 90 -11.35 1.66 13.27
N ARG A 91 -10.67 2.36 14.18
CA ARG A 91 -11.30 3.38 15.02
C ARG A 91 -11.87 4.54 14.19
N GLU A 92 -11.18 4.93 13.13
CA GLU A 92 -11.50 6.12 12.37
C GLU A 92 -12.48 5.87 11.21
N LEU A 93 -12.66 4.63 10.76
CA LEU A 93 -13.56 4.29 9.65
C LEU A 93 -14.97 4.86 9.80
N HIS A 94 -15.50 4.87 11.04
CA HIS A 94 -16.84 5.38 11.32
C HIS A 94 -16.94 6.92 11.34
N LYS A 95 -15.81 7.60 11.48
CA LYS A 95 -15.75 9.05 11.60
C LYS A 95 -15.78 9.75 10.25
N TYR A 96 -15.13 9.15 9.26
CA TYR A 96 -15.10 9.65 7.90
C TYR A 96 -16.20 8.95 7.11
N GLY A 97 -17.14 9.73 6.56
CA GLY A 97 -18.20 9.19 5.70
C GLY A 97 -17.60 8.60 4.43
N ILE A 98 -17.35 7.31 4.45
CA ILE A 98 -16.77 6.60 3.32
C ILE A 98 -17.90 6.28 2.35
N HIS A 99 -17.79 6.80 1.14
CA HIS A 99 -18.80 6.65 0.10
C HIS A 99 -18.50 5.50 -0.85
N GLY A 100 -17.22 5.09 -0.98
CA GLY A 100 -16.78 4.00 -1.84
C GLY A 100 -17.00 2.60 -1.26
N HIS A 101 -16.76 1.58 -2.07
CA HIS A 101 -16.75 0.19 -1.63
C HIS A 101 -15.49 -0.14 -0.82
N TYR A 102 -15.64 -0.92 0.26
CA TYR A 102 -14.54 -1.37 1.10
C TYR A 102 -13.90 -2.64 0.55
N TYR A 103 -12.58 -2.65 0.54
CA TYR A 103 -11.76 -3.80 0.20
C TYR A 103 -10.67 -4.01 1.27
N PRO A 104 -11.06 -4.42 2.50
CA PRO A 104 -10.11 -4.65 3.57
C PRO A 104 -9.24 -5.87 3.28
N PHE A 105 -7.96 -5.80 3.66
CA PHE A 105 -7.09 -6.96 3.71
C PHE A 105 -6.62 -7.21 5.15
N ALA A 106 -6.43 -8.47 5.51
CA ALA A 106 -6.11 -8.89 6.87
C ALA A 106 -5.07 -10.03 6.89
N GLU A 107 -4.40 -10.21 8.04
CA GLU A 107 -3.49 -11.32 8.24
C GLU A 107 -4.24 -12.67 8.25
N ARG A 108 -5.50 -12.66 8.66
CA ARG A 108 -6.36 -13.85 8.74
C ARG A 108 -7.67 -13.62 8.03
N LYS A 109 -8.33 -14.73 7.70
CA LYS A 109 -9.68 -14.68 7.13
C LYS A 109 -10.68 -14.08 8.11
N GLU A 110 -11.31 -13.01 7.68
CA GLU A 110 -12.45 -12.38 8.36
C GLU A 110 -13.57 -12.15 7.36
N GLU A 111 -14.79 -11.95 7.88
CA GLU A 111 -15.94 -11.65 7.03
C GLU A 111 -15.72 -10.33 6.27
N GLY A 112 -15.92 -10.35 4.95
CA GLY A 112 -15.77 -9.17 4.10
C GLY A 112 -14.34 -8.81 3.73
N THR A 113 -13.31 -9.60 4.08
CA THR A 113 -11.94 -9.33 3.64
C THR A 113 -11.75 -9.63 2.16
N ALA A 114 -11.19 -8.67 1.42
CA ALA A 114 -10.84 -8.79 0.01
C ALA A 114 -9.54 -9.57 -0.24
N ALA A 115 -8.64 -9.59 0.74
CA ALA A 115 -7.50 -10.50 0.75
C ALA A 115 -7.12 -10.90 2.18
N TYR A 116 -6.62 -12.12 2.33
CA TYR A 116 -6.18 -12.68 3.61
C TYR A 116 -5.19 -13.82 3.41
N VAL A 117 -4.55 -14.27 4.50
CA VAL A 117 -3.69 -15.47 4.51
C VAL A 117 -4.41 -16.61 5.21
N GLU A 118 -4.29 -17.80 4.64
CA GLU A 118 -4.72 -19.06 5.25
C GLU A 118 -3.84 -20.20 4.74
N GLN A 119 -3.26 -21.01 5.61
CA GLN A 119 -2.43 -22.17 5.26
C GLN A 119 -1.31 -21.84 4.25
N ASP A 120 -0.52 -20.81 4.55
CA ASP A 120 0.61 -20.35 3.71
C ASP A 120 0.23 -19.87 2.30
N LYS A 121 -1.07 -19.63 2.05
CA LYS A 121 -1.58 -19.04 0.81
C LYS A 121 -2.15 -17.66 1.05
N VAL A 122 -1.97 -16.81 0.06
CA VAL A 122 -2.65 -15.52 -0.04
C VAL A 122 -3.89 -15.72 -0.90
N TYR A 123 -5.05 -15.41 -0.34
CA TYR A 123 -6.33 -15.44 -1.02
C TYR A 123 -6.77 -14.04 -1.38
N PHE A 124 -7.23 -13.87 -2.60
CA PHE A 124 -7.96 -12.70 -3.07
C PHE A 124 -9.39 -13.14 -3.37
N THR A 125 -10.37 -12.43 -2.82
CA THR A 125 -11.79 -12.81 -2.90
C THR A 125 -12.56 -12.02 -3.93
N GLU A 126 -12.19 -10.75 -4.14
CA GLU A 126 -12.93 -9.79 -4.95
C GLU A 126 -11.99 -8.91 -5.78
N PRO A 127 -12.47 -8.39 -6.93
CA PRO A 127 -13.69 -8.74 -7.67
C PRO A 127 -13.61 -10.11 -8.35
N ILE A 128 -12.40 -10.63 -8.62
CA ILE A 128 -12.16 -11.95 -9.18
C ILE A 128 -11.35 -12.77 -8.19
N ALA A 129 -11.91 -13.89 -7.73
CA ALA A 129 -11.25 -14.75 -6.77
C ALA A 129 -10.07 -15.52 -7.39
N PHE A 130 -8.94 -15.51 -6.67
CA PHE A 130 -7.76 -16.34 -6.94
C PHE A 130 -6.90 -16.47 -5.69
N ASN A 131 -5.92 -17.34 -5.72
CA ASN A 131 -4.94 -17.47 -4.64
C ASN A 131 -3.56 -17.77 -5.23
N MET A 132 -2.53 -17.62 -4.39
CA MET A 132 -1.16 -18.02 -4.67
C MET A 132 -0.46 -18.43 -3.37
N GLU A 133 0.57 -19.27 -3.47
CA GLU A 133 1.40 -19.62 -2.32
C GLU A 133 2.20 -18.40 -1.87
N GLN A 134 2.43 -18.25 -0.56
CA GLN A 134 3.29 -17.16 -0.07
C GLN A 134 4.73 -17.26 -0.61
N GLU A 135 5.20 -18.49 -0.85
CA GLU A 135 6.51 -18.76 -1.45
C GLU A 135 6.64 -18.28 -2.91
N GLU A 136 5.51 -18.13 -3.61
CA GLU A 136 5.49 -17.56 -4.97
C GLU A 136 5.67 -16.05 -4.98
N LEU A 137 5.50 -15.36 -3.84
CA LEU A 137 5.72 -13.92 -3.74
C LEU A 137 7.21 -13.58 -3.81
N ALA A 138 7.57 -12.69 -4.71
CA ALA A 138 8.96 -12.25 -4.89
C ALA A 138 9.53 -11.53 -3.65
N LEU A 139 8.66 -10.85 -2.90
CA LEU A 139 9.03 -10.13 -1.69
C LEU A 139 8.57 -10.89 -0.44
N THR A 140 9.51 -11.16 0.45
CA THR A 140 9.27 -11.87 1.72
C THR A 140 9.05 -10.92 2.89
N GLY A 141 8.45 -11.43 3.96
CA GLY A 141 8.18 -10.70 5.20
C GLY A 141 6.78 -10.07 5.25
N THR A 142 6.27 -9.90 6.48
CA THR A 142 4.87 -9.51 6.74
C THR A 142 4.46 -8.19 6.06
N HIS A 143 5.34 -7.18 6.07
CA HIS A 143 5.02 -5.91 5.40
C HIS A 143 4.90 -6.04 3.89
N ASN A 144 5.80 -6.83 3.29
CA ASN A 144 5.76 -7.07 1.85
C ASN A 144 4.55 -7.92 1.46
N LEU A 145 4.12 -8.82 2.33
CA LEU A 145 2.88 -9.57 2.17
C LEU A 145 1.67 -8.62 2.10
N PHE A 146 1.57 -7.67 3.03
CA PHE A 146 0.50 -6.66 3.03
C PHE A 146 0.58 -5.74 1.80
N ASN A 147 1.79 -5.33 1.40
CA ASN A 147 1.99 -4.57 0.16
C ASN A 147 1.52 -5.38 -1.05
N SER A 148 1.81 -6.67 -1.10
CA SER A 148 1.37 -7.57 -2.18
C SER A 148 -0.14 -7.74 -2.20
N MET A 149 -0.79 -7.86 -1.04
CA MET A 149 -2.25 -7.91 -0.95
C MET A 149 -2.89 -6.63 -1.49
N ALA A 150 -2.44 -5.46 -1.03
CA ALA A 150 -2.98 -4.18 -1.47
C ALA A 150 -2.76 -3.96 -2.98
N ALA A 151 -1.58 -4.32 -3.49
CA ALA A 151 -1.28 -4.25 -4.92
C ALA A 151 -2.15 -5.21 -5.74
N GLY A 152 -2.31 -6.45 -5.27
CA GLY A 152 -3.14 -7.46 -5.91
C GLY A 152 -4.63 -7.07 -5.98
N ILE A 153 -5.20 -6.54 -4.88
CA ILE A 153 -6.57 -6.01 -4.86
C ILE A 153 -6.69 -4.85 -5.85
N SER A 154 -5.75 -3.88 -5.81
CA SER A 154 -5.76 -2.71 -6.69
C SER A 154 -5.73 -3.11 -8.17
N ALA A 155 -4.86 -4.04 -8.53
CA ALA A 155 -4.73 -4.55 -9.89
C ALA A 155 -5.98 -5.31 -10.34
N ASN A 156 -6.58 -6.10 -9.44
CA ASN A 156 -7.81 -6.84 -9.69
C ASN A 156 -8.99 -5.89 -9.96
N LEU A 157 -9.12 -4.82 -9.14
CA LEU A 157 -10.11 -3.76 -9.34
C LEU A 157 -9.89 -2.97 -10.64
N ALA A 158 -8.64 -2.78 -11.05
CA ALA A 158 -8.30 -2.16 -12.33
C ALA A 158 -8.56 -3.10 -13.55
N GLY A 159 -9.12 -4.29 -13.34
CA GLY A 159 -9.46 -5.23 -14.41
C GLY A 159 -8.28 -6.00 -15.00
N ILE A 160 -7.15 -6.03 -14.29
CA ILE A 160 -5.98 -6.82 -14.72
C ILE A 160 -6.26 -8.31 -14.46
N ARG A 161 -5.95 -9.14 -15.45
CA ARG A 161 -6.16 -10.59 -15.36
C ARG A 161 -5.32 -11.19 -14.23
N LYS A 162 -5.91 -12.11 -13.49
CA LYS A 162 -5.27 -12.78 -12.32
C LYS A 162 -3.93 -13.45 -12.66
N GLU A 163 -3.77 -13.97 -13.87
CA GLU A 163 -2.51 -14.55 -14.33
C GLU A 163 -1.38 -13.50 -14.36
N CYS A 164 -1.69 -12.31 -14.89
CA CYS A 164 -0.73 -11.20 -14.92
C CYS A 164 -0.43 -10.66 -13.52
N ILE A 165 -1.44 -10.64 -12.62
CA ILE A 165 -1.25 -10.24 -11.22
C ILE A 165 -0.31 -11.22 -10.52
N ARG A 166 -0.54 -12.53 -10.66
CA ARG A 166 0.32 -13.57 -10.07
C ARG A 166 1.76 -13.46 -10.58
N GLU A 167 1.93 -13.34 -11.89
CA GLU A 167 3.24 -13.18 -12.54
C GLU A 167 3.96 -11.92 -11.98
N ALA A 168 3.27 -10.78 -11.94
CA ALA A 168 3.86 -9.53 -11.44
C ALA A 168 4.25 -9.60 -9.96
N LEU A 169 3.43 -10.23 -9.11
CA LEU A 169 3.72 -10.41 -7.68
C LEU A 169 4.87 -11.42 -7.46
N GLY A 170 5.03 -12.41 -8.35
CA GLY A 170 6.10 -13.40 -8.31
C GLY A 170 7.43 -12.90 -8.86
N ASP A 171 7.42 -12.01 -9.83
CA ASP A 171 8.63 -11.53 -10.53
C ASP A 171 9.15 -10.17 -10.07
N PHE A 172 8.50 -9.55 -9.08
CA PHE A 172 8.86 -8.22 -8.63
C PHE A 172 10.24 -8.16 -7.98
N LYS A 173 11.17 -7.45 -8.60
CA LYS A 173 12.59 -7.39 -8.17
C LYS A 173 12.87 -6.51 -6.94
N GLY A 174 11.82 -5.99 -6.28
CA GLY A 174 11.97 -5.07 -5.17
C GLY A 174 12.19 -3.62 -5.61
N VAL A 175 12.41 -2.77 -4.64
CA VAL A 175 12.71 -1.35 -4.83
C VAL A 175 14.13 -1.10 -4.36
N GLU A 176 14.92 -0.38 -5.15
CA GLU A 176 16.26 0.05 -4.75
C GLU A 176 16.27 0.70 -3.36
N HIS A 177 17.29 0.42 -2.58
CA HIS A 177 17.47 0.94 -1.22
C HIS A 177 16.48 0.41 -0.17
N ARG A 178 15.69 -0.63 -0.47
CA ARG A 178 14.81 -1.29 0.49
C ARG A 178 15.16 -2.78 0.57
N LEU A 179 15.89 -3.17 1.63
CA LEU A 179 16.44 -4.52 1.82
C LEU A 179 17.18 -5.04 0.56
N GLU A 180 17.76 -4.14 -0.18
CA GLU A 180 18.46 -4.42 -1.42
C GLU A 180 19.75 -5.21 -1.15
N LYS A 181 19.85 -6.42 -1.69
CA LYS A 181 21.10 -7.20 -1.64
C LYS A 181 22.12 -6.57 -2.58
N VAL A 182 23.13 -5.93 -2.00
CA VAL A 182 24.17 -5.23 -2.78
C VAL A 182 25.27 -6.19 -3.24
N CYS A 183 25.87 -6.92 -2.30
CA CYS A 183 26.94 -7.88 -2.61
C CYS A 183 27.17 -8.86 -1.44
N ARG A 184 27.94 -9.90 -1.71
CA ARG A 184 28.48 -10.80 -0.68
C ARG A 184 30.01 -10.81 -0.74
N VAL A 185 30.65 -10.44 0.37
CA VAL A 185 32.11 -10.40 0.48
C VAL A 185 32.56 -11.25 1.66
N ARG A 186 33.40 -12.24 1.41
CA ARG A 186 33.97 -13.15 2.44
C ARG A 186 32.91 -13.79 3.35
N GLY A 187 31.76 -14.16 2.77
CA GLY A 187 30.66 -14.79 3.48
C GLY A 187 29.69 -13.84 4.20
N VAL A 188 29.94 -12.52 4.16
CA VAL A 188 29.07 -11.47 4.72
C VAL A 188 28.20 -10.88 3.61
N ASP A 189 26.88 -10.91 3.81
CA ASP A 189 25.92 -10.25 2.92
C ASP A 189 25.78 -8.76 3.28
N TYR A 190 25.92 -7.91 2.28
CA TYR A 190 25.71 -6.46 2.41
C TYR A 190 24.34 -6.11 1.85
N ILE A 191 23.49 -5.53 2.70
CA ILE A 191 22.12 -5.17 2.38
C ILE A 191 21.97 -3.65 2.56
N ASN A 192 21.43 -3.00 1.53
CA ASN A 192 21.10 -1.59 1.55
C ASN A 192 19.62 -1.40 1.92
N ASP A 193 19.35 -0.78 3.05
CA ASP A 193 18.00 -0.44 3.52
C ASP A 193 17.91 1.04 3.92
N SER A 194 18.53 1.91 3.14
CA SER A 194 18.57 3.35 3.42
C SER A 194 17.20 4.06 3.30
N LYS A 195 16.18 3.38 2.78
CA LYS A 195 14.78 3.84 2.80
C LYS A 195 14.08 3.61 4.15
N ALA A 196 14.64 2.82 5.05
CA ALA A 196 14.15 2.68 6.42
C ALA A 196 14.53 3.91 7.25
N THR A 197 13.64 4.88 7.33
CA THR A 197 13.90 6.21 7.91
C THR A 197 13.37 6.40 9.33
N ASN A 198 12.72 5.38 9.90
CA ASN A 198 12.24 5.41 11.28
C ASN A 198 12.49 4.09 12.01
N VAL A 199 12.40 4.12 13.35
CA VAL A 199 12.68 2.96 14.22
C VAL A 199 11.78 1.77 13.89
N ASN A 200 10.53 2.00 13.56
CA ASN A 200 9.59 0.93 13.22
C ASN A 200 10.01 0.23 11.93
N SER A 201 10.38 0.97 10.89
CA SER A 201 10.88 0.39 9.63
C SER A 201 12.08 -0.50 9.85
N VAL A 202 13.05 -0.07 10.67
CA VAL A 202 14.25 -0.86 11.01
C VAL A 202 13.90 -2.06 11.89
N SER A 203 13.06 -1.88 12.90
CA SER A 203 12.68 -2.94 13.84
C SER A 203 12.01 -4.12 13.13
N TYR A 204 11.16 -3.86 12.19
CA TYR A 204 10.46 -4.90 11.44
C TYR A 204 11.34 -5.65 10.43
N THR A 205 12.34 -4.98 9.89
CA THR A 205 13.23 -5.57 8.88
C THR A 205 14.46 -6.26 9.47
N HIS A 206 14.92 -5.82 10.64
CA HIS A 206 16.21 -6.28 11.21
C HIS A 206 16.08 -7.05 12.54
N LEU A 207 14.99 -6.91 13.28
CA LEU A 207 14.84 -7.50 14.62
C LEU A 207 13.90 -8.71 14.70
N ARG A 208 13.30 -9.13 13.60
CA ARG A 208 12.48 -10.35 13.49
C ARG A 208 13.07 -11.31 12.45
N ALA A 209 14.33 -11.68 12.68
CA ALA A 209 14.95 -12.81 11.99
C ALA A 209 14.81 -14.06 12.84
#